data_765127373af7749d8a3f99cc60bc55b2
#
_entry.id   765127373af7749d8a3f99cc60bc55b2
#
_cell.length_a   1.000
_cell.length_b   1.000
_cell.length_c   1.000
_cell.angle_alpha   90.00
_cell.angle_beta   90.00
_cell.angle_gamma   90.00
#
_symmetry.space_group_name_H-M   'P 1'
#
loop_
_entity.id
_entity.type
_entity.pdbx_description
1 polymer ?
#
loop_
_entity_poly.entity_id
_entity_poly.type
_entity_poly.pdbx_seq_one_letter_code
_entity_poly.pdbx_strand_id
1 'polypeptide(L)'
;LALTFKLTQTKQFKQLQAQTLKNAKAMADQFEKRGLRVPFGGTDTHLVNVDCTSVVGEDGTKLSGDQASRILDIIGVVVNRNTIPGDKNSADPSGIRLGTPWITQRGFDEKKTRQLADIMADVLIACAPHSVDTVRKGRARRAKLDFKVLNDAKLKIRKLSESAGIDFKPTQHGYPHFYYIDDAPKAKTTVVYELSGDRVRQM
;
A
#
# COMPACT_ATOMS: atom_id res chain seq x y z
N LEU A 1 -19.44 1.94 -17.22
CA LEU A 1 -18.53 1.41 -18.25
C LEU A 1 -18.22 2.43 -19.34
N ALA A 2 -19.21 3.03 -20.05
CA ALA A 2 -18.98 3.97 -21.15
C ALA A 2 -18.15 5.18 -20.72
N LEU A 3 -18.44 5.79 -19.55
CA LEU A 3 -17.66 6.89 -19.01
C LEU A 3 -16.21 6.45 -18.70
N THR A 4 -16.04 5.26 -18.12
CA THR A 4 -14.72 4.71 -17.83
C THR A 4 -13.90 4.54 -19.12
N PHE A 5 -14.47 3.95 -20.15
CA PHE A 5 -13.78 3.81 -21.44
C PHE A 5 -13.44 5.15 -22.09
N LYS A 6 -14.30 6.15 -21.96
CA LYS A 6 -13.99 7.50 -22.43
C LYS A 6 -12.82 8.12 -21.67
N LEU A 7 -12.75 7.93 -20.34
CA LEU A 7 -11.63 8.40 -19.51
C LEU A 7 -10.32 7.72 -19.88
N THR A 8 -10.32 6.40 -20.15
CA THR A 8 -9.09 5.67 -20.50
C THR A 8 -8.46 6.12 -21.82
N GLN A 9 -9.20 6.80 -22.70
CA GLN A 9 -8.70 7.37 -23.95
C GLN A 9 -7.98 8.71 -23.76
N THR A 10 -8.13 9.34 -22.59
CA THR A 10 -7.57 10.66 -22.33
C THR A 10 -6.05 10.62 -22.16
N LYS A 11 -5.41 11.76 -22.47
CA LYS A 11 -3.97 11.95 -22.24
C LYS A 11 -3.61 11.83 -20.76
N GLN A 12 -4.47 12.34 -19.88
CA GLN A 12 -4.31 12.30 -18.43
C GLN A 12 -4.28 10.86 -17.91
N PHE A 13 -5.17 9.99 -18.40
CA PHE A 13 -5.15 8.60 -18.03
C PHE A 13 -3.85 7.90 -18.45
N LYS A 14 -3.36 8.19 -19.65
CA LYS A 14 -2.08 7.64 -20.14
C LYS A 14 -0.91 8.11 -19.27
N GLN A 15 -0.90 9.38 -18.86
CA GLN A 15 0.10 9.93 -17.94
C GLN A 15 0.03 9.27 -16.57
N LEU A 16 -1.20 9.07 -16.03
CA LEU A 16 -1.42 8.34 -14.77
C LEU A 16 -0.84 6.93 -14.83
N GLN A 17 -1.09 6.19 -15.92
CA GLN A 17 -0.56 4.82 -16.07
C GLN A 17 0.97 4.83 -16.18
N ALA A 18 1.55 5.77 -16.92
CA ALA A 18 3.01 5.91 -17.00
C ALA A 18 3.63 6.20 -15.62
N GLN A 19 3.03 7.09 -14.83
CA GLN A 19 3.47 7.37 -13.46
C GLN A 19 3.29 6.16 -12.54
N THR A 20 2.21 5.40 -12.71
CA THR A 20 1.95 4.17 -11.96
C THR A 20 3.09 3.16 -12.12
N LEU A 21 3.56 2.96 -13.35
CA LEU A 21 4.69 2.06 -13.62
C LEU A 21 6.02 2.59 -13.03
N LYS A 22 6.28 3.90 -13.13
CA LYS A 22 7.46 4.51 -12.49
C LYS A 22 7.44 4.33 -10.98
N ASN A 23 6.28 4.51 -10.36
CA ASN A 23 6.11 4.31 -8.92
C ASN A 23 6.32 2.85 -8.53
N ALA A 24 5.81 1.89 -9.31
CA ALA A 24 6.01 0.46 -9.04
C ALA A 24 7.50 0.10 -9.10
N LYS A 25 8.21 0.57 -10.13
CA LYS A 25 9.65 0.36 -10.24
C LYS A 25 10.41 0.99 -9.07
N ALA A 26 10.10 2.26 -8.74
CA ALA A 26 10.73 2.96 -7.62
C ALA A 26 10.50 2.25 -6.27
N MET A 27 9.32 1.66 -6.08
CA MET A 27 8.98 0.88 -4.89
C MET A 27 9.77 -0.43 -4.82
N ALA A 28 9.85 -1.17 -5.93
CA ALA A 28 10.62 -2.41 -6.03
C ALA A 28 12.11 -2.16 -5.76
N ASP A 29 12.72 -1.20 -6.46
CA ASP A 29 14.12 -0.80 -6.29
C ASP A 29 14.41 -0.39 -4.83
N GLN A 30 13.47 0.28 -4.16
CA GLN A 30 13.65 0.71 -2.78
C GLN A 30 13.59 -0.46 -1.80
N PHE A 31 12.70 -1.43 -2.00
CA PHE A 31 12.69 -2.64 -1.18
C PHE A 31 13.98 -3.43 -1.29
N GLU A 32 14.52 -3.58 -2.51
CA GLU A 32 15.81 -4.25 -2.73
C GLU A 32 16.97 -3.53 -2.04
N LYS A 33 17.03 -2.19 -2.14
CA LYS A 33 18.01 -1.36 -1.40
C LYS A 33 17.92 -1.55 0.11
N ARG A 34 16.74 -1.84 0.63
CA ARG A 34 16.51 -2.10 2.05
C ARG A 34 16.75 -3.56 2.44
N GLY A 35 17.24 -4.40 1.52
CA GLY A 35 17.56 -5.81 1.77
C GLY A 35 16.36 -6.75 1.77
N LEU A 36 15.19 -6.29 1.29
CA LEU A 36 14.03 -7.14 1.06
C LEU A 36 14.05 -7.64 -0.39
N ARG A 37 13.97 -8.95 -0.57
CA ARG A 37 14.00 -9.55 -1.91
C ARG A 37 12.71 -9.24 -2.67
N VAL A 38 12.85 -8.74 -3.89
CA VAL A 38 11.75 -8.58 -4.85
C VAL A 38 11.84 -9.74 -5.86
N PRO A 39 10.90 -10.69 -5.87
CA PRO A 39 10.89 -11.78 -6.84
C PRO A 39 10.89 -11.25 -8.27
N PHE A 40 11.49 -12.02 -9.18
CA PHE A 40 11.58 -11.71 -10.62
C PHE A 40 12.51 -10.55 -11.00
N GLY A 41 13.31 -10.03 -10.04
CA GLY A 41 14.25 -8.92 -10.30
C GLY A 41 13.58 -7.57 -10.55
N GLY A 42 12.42 -7.33 -9.93
CA GLY A 42 11.68 -6.10 -10.07
C GLY A 42 10.27 -6.26 -10.61
N THR A 43 9.78 -5.24 -11.35
CA THR A 43 8.45 -5.28 -11.94
C THR A 43 8.36 -4.46 -13.23
N ASP A 44 7.62 -4.98 -14.21
CA ASP A 44 7.20 -4.30 -15.44
C ASP A 44 5.72 -3.90 -15.40
N THR A 45 5.04 -4.13 -14.26
CA THR A 45 3.62 -3.85 -14.09
C THR A 45 3.39 -2.86 -12.94
N HIS A 46 2.13 -2.62 -12.65
CA HIS A 46 1.72 -1.82 -11.48
C HIS A 46 1.78 -2.58 -10.15
N LEU A 47 2.14 -3.87 -10.18
CA LEU A 47 2.20 -4.73 -9.00
C LEU A 47 3.66 -4.96 -8.58
N VAL A 48 3.88 -4.98 -7.27
CA VAL A 48 5.17 -5.33 -6.67
C VAL A 48 4.94 -6.49 -5.71
N ASN A 49 5.71 -7.56 -5.87
CA ASN A 49 5.77 -8.65 -4.90
C ASN A 49 7.02 -8.48 -4.03
N VAL A 50 6.88 -8.72 -2.74
CA VAL A 50 8.02 -8.69 -1.79
C VAL A 50 8.07 -10.00 -1.04
N ASP A 51 9.23 -10.61 -1.00
CA ASP A 51 9.52 -11.81 -0.22
C ASP A 51 9.79 -11.43 1.24
N CYS A 52 8.90 -11.86 2.13
CA CYS A 52 9.03 -11.60 3.56
C CYS A 52 10.00 -12.58 4.25
N THR A 53 10.40 -13.68 3.61
CA THR A 53 11.27 -14.70 4.23
C THR A 53 12.71 -14.27 4.43
N SER A 54 13.12 -13.12 3.88
CA SER A 54 14.39 -12.47 4.18
C SER A 54 14.46 -11.98 5.63
N VAL A 55 13.32 -11.78 6.29
CA VAL A 55 13.24 -11.44 7.72
C VAL A 55 13.17 -12.71 8.54
N VAL A 56 14.25 -12.98 9.29
CA VAL A 56 14.44 -14.23 10.04
C VAL A 56 14.63 -13.93 11.52
N GLY A 57 13.90 -14.62 12.37
CA GLY A 57 14.05 -14.52 13.82
C GLY A 57 15.22 -15.34 14.36
N GLU A 58 15.52 -15.16 15.64
CA GLU A 58 16.64 -15.82 16.33
C GLU A 58 16.52 -17.35 16.32
N ASP A 59 15.30 -17.88 16.31
CA ASP A 59 15.03 -19.32 16.24
C ASP A 59 15.01 -19.87 14.80
N GLY A 60 15.38 -19.07 13.81
CA GLY A 60 15.33 -19.42 12.39
C GLY A 60 13.95 -19.34 11.75
N THR A 61 12.92 -18.92 12.49
CA THR A 61 11.58 -18.74 11.95
C THR A 61 11.57 -17.56 10.98
N LYS A 62 11.01 -17.76 9.79
CA LYS A 62 10.87 -16.73 8.75
C LYS A 62 9.55 -16.00 8.89
N LEU A 63 9.55 -14.71 8.59
CA LEU A 63 8.32 -13.91 8.49
C LEU A 63 7.47 -14.42 7.34
N SER A 64 6.18 -14.64 7.56
CA SER A 64 5.24 -15.02 6.52
C SER A 64 4.53 -13.81 5.91
N GLY A 65 4.02 -13.97 4.69
CA GLY A 65 3.20 -12.94 4.06
C GLY A 65 1.93 -12.60 4.85
N ASP A 66 1.34 -13.59 5.56
CA ASP A 66 0.19 -13.34 6.43
C ASP A 66 0.56 -12.44 7.62
N GLN A 67 1.69 -12.70 8.28
CA GLN A 67 2.15 -11.85 9.38
C GLN A 67 2.53 -10.45 8.90
N ALA A 68 3.27 -10.36 7.79
CA ALA A 68 3.68 -9.10 7.18
C ALA A 68 2.46 -8.23 6.80
N SER A 69 1.46 -8.80 6.13
CA SER A 69 0.27 -8.06 5.72
C SER A 69 -0.53 -7.52 6.92
N ARG A 70 -0.66 -8.31 8.00
CA ARG A 70 -1.36 -7.87 9.22
C ARG A 70 -0.60 -6.76 9.95
N ILE A 71 0.72 -6.86 10.02
CA ILE A 71 1.56 -5.84 10.66
C ILE A 71 1.47 -4.52 9.89
N LEU A 72 1.54 -4.58 8.57
CA LEU A 72 1.40 -3.40 7.72
C LEU A 72 0.00 -2.77 7.82
N ASP A 73 -1.05 -3.58 7.94
CA ASP A 73 -2.42 -3.09 8.15
C ASP A 73 -2.55 -2.26 9.43
N ILE A 74 -1.87 -2.67 10.52
CA ILE A 74 -1.87 -1.92 11.80
C ILE A 74 -1.30 -0.50 11.62
N ILE A 75 -0.32 -0.31 10.75
CA ILE A 75 0.23 1.02 10.45
C ILE A 75 -0.55 1.78 9.37
N GLY A 76 -1.63 1.20 8.84
CA GLY A 76 -2.51 1.81 7.83
C GLY A 76 -2.08 1.55 6.39
N VAL A 77 -1.28 0.51 6.13
CA VAL A 77 -0.86 0.09 4.79
C VAL A 77 -1.47 -1.26 4.45
N VAL A 78 -2.53 -1.24 3.65
CA VAL A 78 -3.25 -2.45 3.23
C VAL A 78 -2.54 -3.10 2.05
N VAL A 79 -2.15 -4.35 2.23
CA VAL A 79 -1.49 -5.18 1.21
C VAL A 79 -2.10 -6.58 1.21
N ASN A 80 -1.92 -7.31 0.11
CA ASN A 80 -2.33 -8.71 0.05
C ASN A 80 -1.18 -9.63 0.45
N ARG A 81 -1.45 -10.65 1.27
CA ARG A 81 -0.58 -11.81 1.34
C ARG A 81 -0.60 -12.53 -0.01
N ASN A 82 0.55 -12.96 -0.50
CA ASN A 82 0.66 -13.53 -1.83
C ASN A 82 1.72 -14.62 -1.88
N THR A 83 1.42 -15.69 -2.60
CA THR A 83 2.42 -16.70 -2.92
C THR A 83 3.48 -16.12 -3.86
N ILE A 84 4.70 -16.56 -3.65
CA ILE A 84 5.86 -16.24 -4.50
C ILE A 84 6.49 -17.54 -5.01
N PRO A 85 7.37 -17.50 -6.01
CA PRO A 85 8.08 -18.67 -6.49
C PRO A 85 8.79 -19.40 -5.35
N GLY A 86 8.52 -20.69 -5.23
CA GLY A 86 9.02 -21.56 -4.17
C GLY A 86 8.01 -21.89 -3.08
N ASP A 87 6.88 -21.20 -3.00
CA ASP A 87 5.81 -21.53 -2.07
C ASP A 87 5.11 -22.84 -2.45
N LYS A 88 4.88 -23.70 -1.45
CA LYS A 88 4.25 -25.02 -1.66
C LYS A 88 2.74 -24.93 -1.83
N ASN A 89 2.10 -23.96 -1.21
CA ASN A 89 0.65 -23.76 -1.27
C ASN A 89 0.25 -22.33 -0.93
N SER A 90 -1.00 -21.96 -1.23
CA SER A 90 -1.55 -20.62 -0.98
C SER A 90 -2.02 -20.36 0.45
N ALA A 91 -2.07 -21.41 1.29
CA ALA A 91 -2.52 -21.25 2.68
C ALA A 91 -1.43 -20.63 3.56
N ASP A 92 -0.16 -20.77 3.16
CA ASP A 92 1.01 -20.25 3.87
C ASP A 92 1.92 -19.47 2.93
N PRO A 93 1.50 -18.29 2.47
CA PRO A 93 2.24 -17.50 1.50
C PRO A 93 3.46 -16.83 2.15
N SER A 94 4.57 -16.83 1.43
CA SER A 94 5.83 -16.22 1.87
C SER A 94 5.95 -14.74 1.52
N GLY A 95 5.12 -14.24 0.65
CA GLY A 95 5.20 -12.86 0.15
C GLY A 95 3.99 -12.01 0.42
N ILE A 96 4.17 -10.74 0.15
CA ILE A 96 3.09 -9.74 0.03
C ILE A 96 3.07 -9.16 -1.38
N ARG A 97 1.90 -8.69 -1.80
CA ARG A 97 1.69 -8.01 -3.08
C ARG A 97 1.08 -6.64 -2.85
N LEU A 98 1.66 -5.66 -3.52
CA LEU A 98 1.25 -4.27 -3.48
C LEU A 98 0.89 -3.78 -4.89
N GLY A 99 0.03 -2.76 -4.97
CA GLY A 99 -0.29 -2.09 -6.22
C GLY A 99 -0.11 -0.58 -6.09
N THR A 100 0.42 0.05 -7.12
CA THR A 100 0.70 1.49 -7.14
C THR A 100 -0.38 2.37 -7.78
N PRO A 101 -1.43 1.88 -8.47
CA PRO A 101 -2.44 2.74 -9.10
C PRO A 101 -3.09 3.69 -8.11
N TRP A 102 -3.51 3.18 -6.94
CA TRP A 102 -4.22 3.98 -5.95
C TRP A 102 -3.37 5.11 -5.37
N ILE A 103 -2.12 4.83 -4.98
CA ILE A 103 -1.23 5.86 -4.45
C ILE A 103 -0.85 6.88 -5.53
N THR A 104 -0.73 6.44 -6.79
CA THR A 104 -0.46 7.33 -7.92
C THR A 104 -1.63 8.29 -8.16
N GLN A 105 -2.88 7.78 -8.12
CA GLN A 105 -4.08 8.62 -8.20
C GLN A 105 -4.13 9.67 -7.08
N ARG A 106 -3.52 9.38 -5.93
CA ARG A 106 -3.40 10.29 -4.80
C ARG A 106 -2.23 11.26 -4.92
N GLY A 107 -1.55 11.32 -6.07
CA GLY A 107 -0.45 12.24 -6.33
C GLY A 107 0.90 11.80 -5.75
N PHE A 108 1.09 10.50 -5.51
CA PHE A 108 2.42 9.99 -5.21
C PHE A 108 3.28 10.00 -6.48
N ASP A 109 4.47 10.56 -6.35
CA ASP A 109 5.58 10.42 -7.27
C ASP A 109 6.55 9.32 -6.79
N GLU A 110 7.65 9.12 -7.51
CA GLU A 110 8.67 8.14 -7.15
C GLU A 110 9.31 8.45 -5.78
N LYS A 111 9.44 9.73 -5.40
CA LYS A 111 10.02 10.14 -4.12
C LYS A 111 9.14 9.74 -2.95
N LYS A 112 7.86 10.08 -3.00
CA LYS A 112 6.87 9.67 -1.97
C LYS A 112 6.71 8.17 -1.92
N THR A 113 6.77 7.50 -3.07
CA THR A 113 6.67 6.05 -3.17
C THR A 113 7.87 5.36 -2.50
N ARG A 114 9.10 5.88 -2.69
CA ARG A 114 10.28 5.39 -1.96
C ARG A 114 10.15 5.62 -0.45
N GLN A 115 9.65 6.78 -0.02
CA GLN A 115 9.40 7.03 1.41
C GLN A 115 8.41 6.03 2.01
N LEU A 116 7.34 5.70 1.27
CA LEU A 116 6.39 4.66 1.69
C LEU A 116 7.09 3.30 1.82
N ALA A 117 7.87 2.91 0.83
CA ALA A 117 8.63 1.65 0.85
C ALA A 117 9.63 1.61 2.01
N ASP A 118 10.31 2.72 2.33
CA ASP A 118 11.21 2.81 3.49
C ASP A 118 10.49 2.57 4.81
N ILE A 119 9.34 3.22 5.01
CA ILE A 119 8.56 3.04 6.24
C ILE A 119 8.08 1.59 6.38
N MET A 120 7.63 0.98 5.29
CA MET A 120 7.23 -0.42 5.27
C MET A 120 8.41 -1.35 5.58
N ALA A 121 9.56 -1.10 4.96
CA ALA A 121 10.78 -1.86 5.17
C ALA A 121 11.28 -1.75 6.63
N ASP A 122 11.26 -0.54 7.22
CA ASP A 122 11.61 -0.33 8.63
C ASP A 122 10.80 -1.24 9.56
N VAL A 123 9.49 -1.32 9.32
CA VAL A 123 8.58 -2.13 10.13
C VAL A 123 8.81 -3.62 9.91
N LEU A 124 8.94 -4.06 8.66
CA LEU A 124 9.13 -5.49 8.35
C LEU A 124 10.48 -6.01 8.87
N ILE A 125 11.56 -5.24 8.70
CA ILE A 125 12.91 -5.63 9.15
C ILE A 125 13.01 -5.62 10.69
N ALA A 126 12.28 -4.75 11.36
CA ALA A 126 12.22 -4.70 12.82
C ALA A 126 11.38 -5.84 13.44
N CYS A 127 10.66 -6.62 12.63
CA CYS A 127 9.94 -7.78 13.13
C CYS A 127 10.91 -8.87 13.59
N ALA A 128 10.62 -9.48 14.74
CA ALA A 128 11.28 -10.68 15.24
C ALA A 128 10.30 -11.87 15.15
N PRO A 129 10.24 -12.58 14.01
CA PRO A 129 9.41 -13.77 13.87
C PRO A 129 9.97 -14.89 14.76
N HIS A 130 9.06 -15.68 15.33
CA HIS A 130 9.41 -16.82 16.19
C HIS A 130 8.31 -17.87 16.16
N SER A 131 8.64 -19.08 16.52
CA SER A 131 7.68 -20.18 16.65
C SER A 131 7.32 -20.42 18.13
N VAL A 132 6.05 -20.73 18.37
CA VAL A 132 5.55 -21.13 19.68
C VAL A 132 4.82 -22.47 19.58
N ASP A 133 5.01 -23.32 20.56
CA ASP A 133 4.27 -24.58 20.64
C ASP A 133 2.82 -24.31 21.06
N THR A 134 1.88 -24.93 20.38
CA THR A 134 0.45 -24.81 20.68
C THR A 134 -0.15 -26.13 21.12
N VAL A 135 -1.04 -26.08 22.11
CA VAL A 135 -1.64 -27.27 22.72
C VAL A 135 -2.44 -28.13 21.72
N ARG A 136 -2.92 -27.53 20.62
CA ARG A 136 -3.85 -28.22 19.69
C ARG A 136 -3.31 -28.49 18.28
N LYS A 137 -2.30 -27.80 17.81
CA LYS A 137 -1.90 -27.84 16.37
C LYS A 137 -0.41 -27.80 16.09
N GLY A 138 0.44 -28.21 17.01
CA GLY A 138 1.88 -28.13 16.80
C GLY A 138 2.41 -26.68 16.89
N ARG A 139 3.43 -26.35 16.09
CA ARG A 139 4.07 -25.03 16.13
C ARG A 139 3.28 -23.97 15.39
N ALA A 140 3.03 -22.83 16.04
CA ALA A 140 2.46 -21.64 15.41
C ALA A 140 3.51 -20.55 15.26
N ARG A 141 3.54 -19.89 14.11
CA ARG A 141 4.41 -18.72 13.89
C ARG A 141 3.80 -17.47 14.51
N ARG A 142 4.67 -16.68 15.15
CA ARG A 142 4.35 -15.36 15.71
C ARG A 142 5.43 -14.37 15.26
N ALA A 143 5.16 -13.07 15.37
CA ALA A 143 6.14 -12.02 15.19
C ALA A 143 6.01 -11.02 16.32
N LYS A 144 7.14 -10.62 16.90
CA LYS A 144 7.22 -9.52 17.85
C LYS A 144 7.64 -8.26 17.10
N LEU A 145 7.13 -7.13 17.51
CA LEU A 145 7.53 -5.82 17.01
C LEU A 145 7.49 -4.84 18.17
N ASP A 146 8.51 -4.00 18.26
CA ASP A 146 8.55 -2.93 19.27
C ASP A 146 7.41 -1.94 19.02
N PHE A 147 6.68 -1.61 20.08
CA PHE A 147 5.53 -0.69 20.02
C PHE A 147 5.93 0.70 19.54
N LYS A 148 7.14 1.16 19.90
CA LYS A 148 7.66 2.46 19.45
C LYS A 148 7.85 2.46 17.94
N VAL A 149 8.47 1.42 17.37
CA VAL A 149 8.65 1.27 15.91
C VAL A 149 7.28 1.32 15.20
N LEU A 150 6.32 0.56 15.72
CA LEU A 150 4.96 0.51 15.17
C LEU A 150 4.29 1.89 15.19
N ASN A 151 4.34 2.57 16.32
CA ASN A 151 3.71 3.89 16.50
C ASN A 151 4.38 4.97 15.64
N ASP A 152 5.71 4.99 15.59
CA ASP A 152 6.47 5.91 14.75
C ASP A 152 6.16 5.72 13.26
N ALA A 153 6.07 4.46 12.81
CA ALA A 153 5.68 4.13 11.45
C ALA A 153 4.26 4.60 11.14
N LYS A 154 3.30 4.36 12.03
CA LYS A 154 1.91 4.83 11.89
C LYS A 154 1.82 6.35 11.74
N LEU A 155 2.58 7.10 12.53
CA LEU A 155 2.63 8.55 12.43
C LEU A 155 3.27 9.02 11.11
N LYS A 156 4.34 8.35 10.65
CA LYS A 156 4.96 8.63 9.35
C LYS A 156 3.99 8.36 8.18
N ILE A 157 3.29 7.22 8.20
CA ILE A 157 2.27 6.88 7.19
C ILE A 157 1.15 7.92 7.16
N ARG A 158 0.65 8.32 8.33
CA ARG A 158 -0.36 9.37 8.42
C ARG A 158 0.11 10.67 7.78
N LYS A 159 1.29 11.18 8.14
CA LYS A 159 1.88 12.39 7.56
C LYS A 159 2.06 12.27 6.04
N LEU A 160 2.57 11.12 5.58
CA LEU A 160 2.75 10.87 4.15
C LEU A 160 1.41 10.87 3.41
N SER A 161 0.40 10.23 3.99
CA SER A 161 -0.96 10.18 3.47
C SER A 161 -1.61 11.57 3.39
N GLU A 162 -1.47 12.38 4.44
CA GLU A 162 -1.97 13.76 4.47
C GLU A 162 -1.27 14.66 3.44
N SER A 163 0.03 14.45 3.22
CA SER A 163 0.81 15.17 2.19
C SER A 163 0.44 14.82 0.75
N ALA A 164 -0.27 13.74 0.55
CA ALA A 164 -0.67 13.24 -0.77
C ALA A 164 -1.97 13.86 -1.29
N GLY A 165 -2.45 14.95 -0.66
CA GLY A 165 -3.59 15.72 -1.16
C GLY A 165 -4.91 14.96 -1.20
N ILE A 166 -5.09 13.91 -0.40
CA ILE A 166 -6.43 13.45 -0.12
C ILE A 166 -7.10 14.45 0.79
N ASP A 167 -7.79 15.32 0.15
CA ASP A 167 -8.81 16.09 0.81
C ASP A 167 -10.06 15.21 0.87
N PHE A 168 -10.55 14.92 2.08
CA PHE A 168 -11.87 14.31 2.28
C PHE A 168 -12.99 15.30 1.92
N LYS A 169 -12.65 16.55 1.62
CA LYS A 169 -13.58 17.52 1.09
C LYS A 169 -13.83 17.20 -0.39
N PRO A 170 -15.08 17.26 -0.86
CA PRO A 170 -15.40 17.15 -2.29
C PRO A 170 -14.53 18.16 -3.04
N THR A 171 -13.71 17.71 -3.96
CA THR A 171 -12.99 18.63 -4.82
C THR A 171 -13.97 19.42 -5.66
N GLN A 172 -13.60 20.62 -6.11
CA GLN A 172 -14.40 21.47 -6.99
C GLN A 172 -14.91 20.75 -8.26
N HIS A 173 -14.39 19.55 -8.54
CA HIS A 173 -14.73 18.74 -9.70
C HIS A 173 -15.67 17.57 -9.39
N GLY A 174 -16.08 17.36 -8.14
CA GLY A 174 -16.90 16.21 -7.74
C GLY A 174 -16.22 14.84 -7.86
N TYR A 175 -14.94 14.80 -8.21
CA TYR A 175 -14.13 13.58 -8.36
C TYR A 175 -12.88 13.68 -7.47
N PRO A 176 -12.96 13.34 -6.19
CA PRO A 176 -11.90 13.58 -5.22
C PRO A 176 -10.60 12.82 -5.48
N HIS A 177 -10.53 11.96 -6.49
CA HIS A 177 -9.42 11.02 -6.65
C HIS A 177 -8.68 11.11 -7.98
N PHE A 178 -8.96 12.10 -8.83
CA PHE A 178 -8.33 12.23 -10.13
C PHE A 178 -7.43 13.47 -10.22
N TYR A 179 -6.25 13.39 -9.66
CA TYR A 179 -5.24 14.45 -9.73
C TYR A 179 -4.81 14.84 -11.14
N TYR A 180 -5.04 13.96 -12.11
CA TYR A 180 -4.54 14.11 -13.48
C TYR A 180 -5.66 14.45 -14.48
N ILE A 181 -6.86 14.82 -14.00
CA ILE A 181 -7.95 15.27 -14.86
C ILE A 181 -8.11 16.79 -14.70
N ASP A 182 -7.18 17.53 -15.29
CA ASP A 182 -7.24 19.00 -15.30
C ASP A 182 -8.39 19.56 -16.15
N ASP A 183 -8.91 18.76 -17.10
CA ASP A 183 -9.95 19.13 -18.03
C ASP A 183 -11.37 18.73 -17.57
N ALA A 184 -11.52 18.24 -16.34
CA ALA A 184 -12.86 17.99 -15.81
C ALA A 184 -13.61 19.32 -15.70
N PRO A 185 -14.85 19.42 -16.20
CA PRO A 185 -15.62 20.65 -16.11
C PRO A 185 -15.74 21.05 -14.64
N LYS A 186 -15.29 22.26 -14.31
CA LYS A 186 -15.43 22.80 -12.96
C LYS A 186 -16.90 22.81 -12.61
N ALA A 187 -17.30 22.11 -11.56
CA ALA A 187 -18.67 22.16 -11.09
C ALA A 187 -18.99 23.63 -10.73
N LYS A 188 -19.99 24.20 -11.38
CA LYS A 188 -20.44 25.57 -11.11
C LYS A 188 -21.09 25.71 -9.73
N THR A 189 -21.41 24.59 -9.09
CA THR A 189 -22.07 24.57 -7.78
C THR A 189 -21.56 23.38 -6.97
N THR A 190 -20.99 23.65 -5.82
CA THR A 190 -20.67 22.62 -4.84
C THR A 190 -21.94 22.37 -4.02
N VAL A 191 -22.51 21.18 -4.13
CA VAL A 191 -23.60 20.78 -3.25
C VAL A 191 -22.98 20.27 -1.96
N VAL A 192 -23.13 21.03 -0.90
CA VAL A 192 -22.65 20.64 0.44
C VAL A 192 -23.82 19.97 1.16
N TYR A 193 -23.63 18.76 1.62
CA TYR A 193 -24.58 18.05 2.48
C TYR A 193 -24.09 18.15 3.92
N GLU A 194 -24.86 18.77 4.78
CA GLU A 194 -24.63 18.76 6.21
C GLU A 194 -25.52 17.69 6.86
N LEU A 195 -24.91 16.76 7.55
CA LEU A 195 -25.63 15.75 8.34
C LEU A 195 -25.86 16.33 9.73
N SER A 196 -27.02 16.88 9.97
CA SER A 196 -27.44 17.32 11.31
C SER A 196 -28.62 16.46 11.78
N GLY A 197 -28.36 15.58 12.72
CA GLY A 197 -29.37 14.64 13.23
C GLY A 197 -29.89 13.70 12.16
N ASP A 198 -31.15 13.37 12.20
CA ASP A 198 -31.79 12.38 11.30
C ASP A 198 -32.19 12.91 9.93
N ARG A 199 -31.72 14.08 9.51
CA ARG A 199 -32.10 14.69 8.20
C ARG A 199 -30.88 15.26 7.47
N VAL A 200 -30.77 14.89 6.18
CA VAL A 200 -29.86 15.53 5.21
C VAL A 200 -30.53 16.79 4.71
N ARG A 201 -29.88 17.94 4.86
CA ARG A 201 -30.31 19.19 4.22
C ARG A 201 -29.33 19.57 3.13
N GLN A 202 -29.89 19.95 1.98
CA GLN A 202 -29.13 20.54 0.89
C GLN A 202 -28.97 22.03 1.17
N MET A 203 -27.76 22.53 1.20
CA MET A 203 -27.43 23.95 1.33
C MET A 203 -27.03 24.55 -0.01
#